data_2d83777ccabd1aa8d46f73c6a26bef12
#
_entry.id   2d83777ccabd1aa8d46f73c6a26bef12
#
_cell.length_a   1.000
_cell.length_b   1.000
_cell.length_c   1.000
_cell.angle_alpha   90.00
_cell.angle_beta   90.00
_cell.angle_gamma   90.00
#
_symmetry.space_group_name_H-M   'P 1'
#
loop_
_entity.id
_entity.type
_entity.pdbx_description
1 polymer ?
#
loop_
_entity_poly.entity_id
_entity_poly.type
_entity_poly.pdbx_seq_one_letter_code
_entity_poly.pdbx_strand_id
1 'polypeptide(L)'
;MQKIEKQFVISPHVCPSSNEDGTIILDVKRGVLYSIIGTASLVWSKLSSFPAGATSDDLIASIMKDDASQSEQGVSADIKRVLSEFTEKGIVERHTECTQQTFRRFQMNFTAFVITLARWAVTSLLRVGFPTTAAVLNLLVVDLLLKSAGFAAFHEHVKSWPKANRGSVPIVDVRVICEAVDRATTAYPKSAVCLQRSAVTSCLLRSEGVAAQMIIACRKIPFKAHAWVEVNGKVVNDNPKVHTAYAVVLERL
;
A
#
# COMPACT_ATOMS: atom_id res chain seq x y z
N MET A 1 -4.43 -9.73 -41.75
CA MET A 1 -3.98 -10.01 -40.38
C MET A 1 -4.03 -8.68 -39.61
N GLN A 2 -5.07 -8.45 -38.84
CA GLN A 2 -5.12 -7.30 -37.90
C GLN A 2 -4.03 -7.51 -36.85
N LYS A 3 -3.10 -6.57 -36.78
CA LYS A 3 -2.05 -6.50 -35.77
C LYS A 3 -2.79 -6.26 -34.44
N ILE A 4 -2.88 -7.27 -33.58
CA ILE A 4 -3.44 -7.11 -32.24
C ILE A 4 -2.49 -6.15 -31.49
N GLU A 5 -2.90 -4.90 -31.37
CA GLU A 5 -2.13 -3.90 -30.63
C GLU A 5 -2.15 -4.24 -29.15
N LYS A 6 -0.95 -4.30 -28.57
CA LYS A 6 -0.76 -4.61 -27.16
C LYS A 6 -1.18 -3.42 -26.33
N GLN A 7 -2.20 -3.56 -25.52
CA GLN A 7 -2.62 -2.55 -24.56
C GLN A 7 -1.76 -2.62 -23.28
N PHE A 8 -1.46 -1.45 -22.73
CA PHE A 8 -0.76 -1.28 -21.46
C PHE A 8 -1.77 -0.86 -20.40
N VAL A 9 -1.82 -1.58 -19.30
CA VAL A 9 -2.74 -1.34 -18.17
C VAL A 9 -1.93 -1.16 -16.90
N ILE A 10 -2.32 -0.20 -16.06
CA ILE A 10 -1.70 -0.01 -14.74
C ILE A 10 -1.98 -1.25 -13.89
N SER A 11 -0.94 -1.82 -13.30
CA SER A 11 -1.08 -3.00 -12.46
C SER A 11 -1.94 -2.71 -11.22
N PRO A 12 -2.89 -3.59 -10.86
CA PRO A 12 -3.86 -3.33 -9.79
C PRO A 12 -3.24 -3.28 -8.38
N HIS A 13 -1.97 -3.63 -8.26
CA HIS A 13 -1.23 -3.62 -6.99
C HIS A 13 -0.35 -2.38 -6.80
N VAL A 14 -0.50 -1.36 -7.63
CA VAL A 14 0.24 -0.10 -7.48
C VAL A 14 -0.67 1.01 -6.97
N CYS A 15 -0.16 1.77 -6.00
CA CYS A 15 -0.84 2.93 -5.42
C CYS A 15 -0.05 4.19 -5.80
N PRO A 16 -0.54 5.00 -6.76
CA PRO A 16 0.12 6.23 -7.15
C PRO A 16 -0.25 7.39 -6.22
N SER A 17 0.70 8.28 -5.98
CA SER A 17 0.47 9.59 -5.38
C SER A 17 1.22 10.63 -6.20
N SER A 18 0.48 11.53 -6.86
CA SER A 18 1.02 12.56 -7.73
C SER A 18 0.94 13.93 -7.09
N ASN A 19 1.95 14.75 -7.33
CA ASN A 19 1.98 16.17 -7.00
C ASN A 19 2.77 16.94 -8.07
N GLU A 20 2.96 18.26 -7.86
CA GLU A 20 3.65 19.14 -8.81
C GLU A 20 5.06 18.68 -9.19
N ASP A 21 5.78 18.01 -8.28
CA ASP A 21 7.16 17.54 -8.51
C ASP A 21 7.27 16.16 -9.15
N GLY A 22 6.15 15.47 -9.46
CA GLY A 22 6.13 14.15 -10.07
C GLY A 22 5.23 13.15 -9.35
N THR A 23 5.38 11.88 -9.67
CA THR A 23 4.56 10.80 -9.13
C THR A 23 5.42 9.83 -8.31
N ILE A 24 4.94 9.46 -7.12
CA ILE A 24 5.50 8.37 -6.34
C ILE A 24 4.52 7.20 -6.41
N ILE A 25 5.03 6.02 -6.70
CA ILE A 25 4.25 4.79 -6.83
C ILE A 25 4.69 3.81 -5.75
N LEU A 26 3.76 3.35 -4.93
CA LEU A 26 3.95 2.21 -4.05
C LEU A 26 3.50 0.94 -4.76
N ASP A 27 4.42 0.04 -5.05
CA ASP A 27 4.12 -1.32 -5.48
C ASP A 27 3.83 -2.18 -4.23
N VAL A 28 2.55 -2.38 -3.95
CA VAL A 28 2.09 -3.16 -2.79
C VAL A 28 2.55 -4.62 -2.87
N LYS A 29 2.66 -5.19 -4.07
CA LYS A 29 3.07 -6.58 -4.25
C LYS A 29 4.54 -6.82 -3.90
N ARG A 30 5.41 -5.87 -4.25
CA ARG A 30 6.86 -5.96 -4.02
C ARG A 30 7.30 -5.19 -2.77
N GLY A 31 6.47 -4.29 -2.24
CA GLY A 31 6.82 -3.40 -1.12
C GLY A 31 7.87 -2.37 -1.51
N VAL A 32 7.91 -1.96 -2.78
CA VAL A 32 8.90 -1.04 -3.34
C VAL A 32 8.25 0.29 -3.69
N LEU A 33 8.98 1.37 -3.45
CA LEU A 33 8.59 2.73 -3.83
C LEU A 33 9.39 3.17 -5.05
N TYR A 34 8.67 3.65 -6.08
CA TYR A 34 9.26 4.25 -7.28
C TYR A 34 8.97 5.74 -7.29
N SER A 35 9.98 6.56 -7.56
CA SER A 35 9.81 7.99 -7.85
C SER A 35 9.89 8.19 -9.35
N ILE A 36 8.86 8.74 -9.94
CA ILE A 36 8.73 9.00 -11.38
C ILE A 36 8.74 10.50 -11.60
N ILE A 37 9.67 10.98 -12.44
CA ILE A 37 9.86 12.39 -12.78
C ILE A 37 9.99 12.58 -14.29
N GLY A 38 9.84 13.81 -14.77
CA GLY A 38 10.06 14.19 -16.18
C GLY A 38 9.13 13.42 -17.14
N THR A 39 9.67 12.96 -18.26
CA THR A 39 8.89 12.26 -19.32
C THR A 39 8.12 11.05 -18.78
N ALA A 40 8.70 10.31 -17.85
CA ALA A 40 8.03 9.16 -17.25
C ALA A 40 6.79 9.58 -16.43
N SER A 41 6.81 10.74 -15.76
CA SER A 41 5.63 11.28 -15.04
C SER A 41 4.54 11.71 -16.04
N LEU A 42 4.90 12.28 -17.17
CA LEU A 42 3.96 12.63 -18.23
C LEU A 42 3.29 11.38 -18.82
N VAL A 43 4.07 10.35 -19.18
CA VAL A 43 3.54 9.08 -19.69
C VAL A 43 2.63 8.40 -18.66
N TRP A 44 3.00 8.43 -17.39
CA TRP A 44 2.17 7.92 -16.29
C TRP A 44 0.84 8.66 -16.17
N SER A 45 0.87 9.99 -16.19
CA SER A 45 -0.33 10.83 -16.10
C SER A 45 -1.29 10.53 -17.26
N LYS A 46 -0.77 10.40 -18.49
CA LYS A 46 -1.56 10.04 -19.66
C LYS A 46 -2.13 8.63 -19.56
N LEU A 47 -1.31 7.64 -19.21
CA LEU A 47 -1.78 6.27 -19.04
C LEU A 47 -2.89 6.16 -17.95
N SER A 48 -2.78 6.94 -16.88
CA SER A 48 -3.80 7.01 -15.81
C SER A 48 -5.16 7.55 -16.30
N SER A 49 -5.20 8.29 -17.40
CA SER A 49 -6.46 8.77 -18.00
C SER A 49 -7.18 7.71 -18.85
N PHE A 50 -6.55 6.53 -19.05
CA PHE A 50 -7.14 5.40 -19.79
C PHE A 50 -7.41 4.21 -18.85
N PRO A 51 -8.57 4.17 -18.16
CA PRO A 51 -8.85 3.11 -17.18
C PRO A 51 -8.87 1.69 -17.76
N ALA A 52 -9.24 1.56 -19.04
CA ALA A 52 -9.26 0.29 -19.77
C ALA A 52 -7.91 -0.10 -20.35
N GLY A 53 -6.89 0.76 -20.20
CA GLY A 53 -5.58 0.63 -20.84
C GLY A 53 -5.46 1.44 -22.12
N ALA A 54 -4.23 1.63 -22.56
CA ALA A 54 -3.89 2.38 -23.77
C ALA A 54 -2.85 1.64 -24.62
N THR A 55 -2.91 1.83 -25.93
CA THR A 55 -1.82 1.44 -26.82
C THR A 55 -0.70 2.49 -26.81
N SER A 56 0.47 2.16 -27.37
CA SER A 56 1.52 3.16 -27.55
C SER A 56 1.03 4.33 -28.39
N ASP A 57 0.22 4.06 -29.41
CA ASP A 57 -0.25 5.06 -30.36
C ASP A 57 -1.30 5.99 -29.74
N ASP A 58 -2.17 5.46 -28.85
CA ASP A 58 -3.09 6.29 -28.05
C ASP A 58 -2.33 7.31 -27.18
N LEU A 59 -1.24 6.86 -26.55
CA LEU A 59 -0.41 7.72 -25.70
C LEU A 59 0.34 8.77 -26.52
N ILE A 60 0.89 8.39 -27.70
CA ILE A 60 1.52 9.33 -28.62
C ILE A 60 0.51 10.40 -29.04
N ALA A 61 -0.66 10.00 -29.53
CA ALA A 61 -1.71 10.91 -29.95
C ALA A 61 -2.15 11.86 -28.83
N SER A 62 -2.27 11.34 -27.59
CA SER A 62 -2.64 12.14 -26.43
C SER A 62 -1.57 13.17 -26.05
N ILE A 63 -0.29 12.84 -26.14
CA ILE A 63 0.83 13.74 -25.82
C ILE A 63 1.00 14.80 -26.92
N MET A 64 0.94 14.38 -28.19
CA MET A 64 1.05 15.30 -29.34
C MET A 64 -0.10 16.33 -29.40
N LYS A 65 -1.28 15.97 -28.88
CA LYS A 65 -2.40 16.91 -28.76
C LYS A 65 -2.12 18.06 -27.82
N ASP A 66 -1.36 17.80 -26.73
CA ASP A 66 -1.05 18.81 -25.72
C ASP A 66 0.18 19.67 -26.10
N ASP A 67 1.12 19.10 -26.85
CA ASP A 67 2.33 19.78 -27.29
C ASP A 67 2.72 19.36 -28.72
N ALA A 68 2.20 20.11 -29.70
CA ALA A 68 2.47 19.90 -31.12
C ALA A 68 3.87 20.33 -31.57
N SER A 69 4.70 20.91 -30.69
CA SER A 69 6.04 21.38 -31.02
C SER A 69 7.09 20.24 -31.07
N GLN A 70 6.75 19.11 -30.46
CA GLN A 70 7.66 17.96 -30.36
C GLN A 70 7.66 17.10 -31.65
N SER A 71 8.79 16.48 -31.94
CA SER A 71 8.90 15.52 -33.02
C SER A 71 8.19 14.22 -32.66
N GLU A 72 7.24 13.75 -33.46
CA GLU A 72 6.50 12.49 -33.27
C GLU A 72 7.45 11.29 -33.09
N GLN A 73 8.56 11.24 -33.81
CA GLN A 73 9.54 10.17 -33.71
C GLN A 73 10.23 10.17 -32.33
N GLY A 74 10.57 11.35 -31.83
CA GLY A 74 11.19 11.50 -30.51
C GLY A 74 10.21 11.08 -29.38
N VAL A 75 8.98 11.57 -29.44
CA VAL A 75 7.91 11.20 -28.50
C VAL A 75 7.64 9.68 -28.52
N SER A 76 7.56 9.09 -29.71
CA SER A 76 7.36 7.64 -29.87
C SER A 76 8.49 6.81 -29.24
N ALA A 77 9.75 7.21 -29.43
CA ALA A 77 10.90 6.53 -28.84
C ALA A 77 10.88 6.59 -27.30
N ASP A 78 10.61 7.78 -26.75
CA ASP A 78 10.54 7.98 -25.30
C ASP A 78 9.38 7.22 -24.66
N ILE A 79 8.19 7.23 -25.24
CA ILE A 79 7.04 6.46 -24.73
C ILE A 79 7.37 4.96 -24.71
N LYS A 80 7.92 4.42 -25.79
CA LYS A 80 8.27 2.99 -25.87
C LYS A 80 9.32 2.61 -24.81
N ARG A 81 10.32 3.46 -24.58
CA ARG A 81 11.34 3.28 -23.55
C ARG A 81 10.72 3.27 -22.16
N VAL A 82 9.88 4.25 -21.85
CA VAL A 82 9.21 4.37 -20.54
C VAL A 82 8.25 3.20 -20.29
N LEU A 83 7.43 2.82 -21.27
CA LEU A 83 6.53 1.67 -21.15
C LEU A 83 7.28 0.34 -20.98
N SER A 84 8.43 0.19 -21.64
CA SER A 84 9.30 -0.98 -21.43
C SER A 84 9.82 -1.02 -19.99
N GLU A 85 10.30 0.10 -19.48
CA GLU A 85 10.78 0.23 -18.10
C GLU A 85 9.65 -0.04 -17.07
N PHE A 86 8.46 0.52 -17.29
CA PHE A 86 7.30 0.28 -16.44
C PHE A 86 6.87 -1.19 -16.46
N THR A 87 6.94 -1.84 -17.61
CA THR A 87 6.62 -3.27 -17.75
C THR A 87 7.66 -4.14 -17.04
N GLU A 88 8.93 -3.84 -17.18
CA GLU A 88 10.03 -4.54 -16.51
C GLU A 88 9.93 -4.41 -15.00
N LYS A 89 9.60 -3.22 -14.50
CA LYS A 89 9.32 -2.97 -13.10
C LYS A 89 7.97 -3.57 -12.63
N GLY A 90 7.11 -4.05 -13.55
CA GLY A 90 5.81 -4.64 -13.26
C GLY A 90 4.78 -3.65 -12.72
N ILE A 91 4.99 -2.35 -12.86
CA ILE A 91 4.01 -1.31 -12.51
C ILE A 91 2.97 -1.12 -13.62
N VAL A 92 3.26 -1.59 -14.83
CA VAL A 92 2.34 -1.68 -15.96
C VAL A 92 2.36 -3.11 -16.51
N GLU A 93 1.20 -3.64 -16.84
CA GLU A 93 1.02 -4.97 -17.44
C GLU A 93 0.63 -4.82 -18.91
N ARG A 94 1.14 -5.75 -19.74
CA ARG A 94 0.69 -5.87 -21.14
C ARG A 94 -0.52 -6.80 -21.16
N HIS A 95 -1.66 -6.30 -21.57
CA HIS A 95 -2.81 -7.14 -21.83
C HIS A 95 -2.60 -7.90 -23.16
N THR A 96 -2.26 -9.16 -23.04
CA THR A 96 -2.53 -10.18 -24.03
C THR A 96 -3.68 -11.00 -23.45
N GLU A 97 -4.81 -11.01 -24.12
CA GLU A 97 -5.94 -11.84 -23.70
C GLU A 97 -5.51 -13.30 -23.50
N CYS A 98 -5.98 -13.85 -22.41
CA CYS A 98 -5.96 -15.26 -22.02
C CYS A 98 -4.83 -15.72 -21.09
N THR A 99 -5.31 -16.20 -19.94
CA THR A 99 -4.81 -17.30 -19.09
C THR A 99 -3.70 -16.99 -18.09
N GLN A 100 -4.10 -16.84 -16.82
CA GLN A 100 -3.44 -17.50 -15.68
C GLN A 100 -4.23 -17.31 -14.37
N GLN A 101 -5.24 -18.11 -14.13
CA GLN A 101 -5.97 -18.13 -12.84
C GLN A 101 -5.78 -19.41 -12.00
N THR A 102 -5.01 -20.39 -12.41
CA THR A 102 -5.12 -21.74 -11.83
C THR A 102 -4.07 -22.13 -10.78
N PHE A 103 -2.94 -21.43 -10.66
CA PHE A 103 -1.85 -21.87 -9.74
C PHE A 103 -1.81 -21.19 -8.36
N ARG A 104 -2.61 -20.12 -8.13
CA ARG A 104 -2.63 -19.36 -6.86
C ARG A 104 -3.51 -19.95 -5.76
N ARG A 105 -4.32 -20.95 -6.04
CA ARG A 105 -5.39 -21.39 -5.12
C ARG A 105 -4.91 -22.20 -3.91
N PHE A 106 -3.79 -22.89 -4.00
CA PHE A 106 -3.34 -23.80 -2.93
C PHE A 106 -2.53 -23.10 -1.82
N GLN A 107 -1.71 -22.11 -2.15
CA GLN A 107 -0.89 -21.38 -1.18
C GLN A 107 -1.71 -20.35 -0.38
N MET A 108 -2.83 -19.85 -0.93
CA MET A 108 -3.75 -18.92 -0.27
C MET A 108 -4.48 -19.53 0.94
N ASN A 109 -4.76 -20.83 0.94
CA ASN A 109 -5.59 -21.44 2.00
C ASN A 109 -4.86 -21.54 3.35
N PHE A 110 -3.55 -21.85 3.36
CA PHE A 110 -2.78 -21.97 4.60
C PHE A 110 -2.50 -20.60 5.25
N THR A 111 -2.10 -19.63 4.45
CA THR A 111 -1.86 -18.25 4.93
C THR A 111 -3.16 -17.62 5.45
N ALA A 112 -4.27 -17.80 4.76
CA ALA A 112 -5.59 -17.32 5.20
C ALA A 112 -6.04 -17.99 6.51
N PHE A 113 -5.78 -19.28 6.69
CA PHE A 113 -6.09 -20.01 7.91
C PHE A 113 -5.25 -19.48 9.10
N VAL A 114 -3.95 -19.31 8.92
CA VAL A 114 -3.04 -18.74 9.95
C VAL A 114 -3.46 -17.33 10.34
N ILE A 115 -3.79 -16.47 9.36
CA ILE A 115 -4.29 -15.12 9.60
C ILE A 115 -5.59 -15.15 10.41
N THR A 116 -6.51 -16.04 10.09
CA THR A 116 -7.80 -16.16 10.79
C THR A 116 -7.61 -16.59 12.24
N LEU A 117 -6.77 -17.60 12.48
CA LEU A 117 -6.44 -18.05 13.84
C LEU A 117 -5.75 -16.95 14.65
N ALA A 118 -4.80 -16.23 14.04
CA ALA A 118 -4.11 -15.14 14.69
C ALA A 118 -5.09 -14.01 15.07
N ARG A 119 -5.99 -13.64 14.18
CA ARG A 119 -7.04 -12.64 14.46
C ARG A 119 -7.93 -13.06 15.61
N TRP A 120 -8.37 -14.32 15.62
CA TRP A 120 -9.17 -14.86 16.71
C TRP A 120 -8.42 -14.82 18.05
N ALA A 121 -7.17 -15.24 18.09
CA ALA A 121 -6.34 -15.22 19.29
C ALA A 121 -6.10 -13.78 19.79
N VAL A 122 -5.76 -12.85 18.92
CA VAL A 122 -5.56 -11.43 19.25
C VAL A 122 -6.83 -10.83 19.82
N THR A 123 -7.99 -11.03 19.19
CA THR A 123 -9.27 -10.49 19.67
C THR A 123 -9.70 -11.13 20.99
N SER A 124 -9.40 -12.40 21.22
CA SER A 124 -9.67 -13.10 22.47
C SER A 124 -8.83 -12.55 23.62
N LEU A 125 -7.53 -12.32 23.38
CA LEU A 125 -6.62 -11.71 24.37
C LEU A 125 -7.06 -10.29 24.75
N LEU A 126 -7.51 -9.49 23.79
CA LEU A 126 -8.06 -8.16 24.07
C LEU A 126 -9.30 -8.24 24.97
N ARG A 127 -10.23 -9.16 24.67
CA ARG A 127 -11.47 -9.34 25.46
C ARG A 127 -11.22 -9.75 26.91
N VAL A 128 -10.17 -10.51 27.18
CA VAL A 128 -9.80 -10.92 28.56
C VAL A 128 -8.82 -9.93 29.22
N GLY A 129 -8.57 -8.76 28.62
CA GLY A 129 -7.82 -7.67 29.23
C GLY A 129 -6.29 -7.78 29.12
N PHE A 130 -5.78 -8.51 28.13
CA PHE A 130 -4.33 -8.64 27.88
C PHE A 130 -3.86 -7.91 26.59
N PRO A 131 -3.99 -6.56 26.51
CA PRO A 131 -3.69 -5.82 25.27
C PRO A 131 -2.21 -5.89 24.87
N THR A 132 -1.27 -5.91 25.83
CA THR A 132 0.17 -6.03 25.52
C THR A 132 0.50 -7.39 24.93
N THR A 133 -0.05 -8.49 25.46
CA THR A 133 0.12 -9.83 24.92
C THR A 133 -0.47 -9.95 23.51
N ALA A 134 -1.66 -9.37 23.31
CA ALA A 134 -2.29 -9.27 21.99
C ALA A 134 -1.41 -8.49 21.00
N ALA A 135 -0.78 -7.40 21.43
CA ALA A 135 0.16 -6.62 20.62
C ALA A 135 1.41 -7.43 20.25
N VAL A 136 2.03 -8.14 21.19
CA VAL A 136 3.18 -9.02 20.91
C VAL A 136 2.81 -10.10 19.90
N LEU A 137 1.68 -10.78 20.09
CA LEU A 137 1.24 -11.80 19.15
C LEU A 137 1.02 -11.23 17.74
N ASN A 138 0.37 -10.07 17.64
CA ASN A 138 0.15 -9.45 16.34
C ASN A 138 1.43 -8.93 15.70
N LEU A 139 2.42 -8.45 16.48
CA LEU A 139 3.77 -8.13 16.00
C LEU A 139 4.46 -9.35 15.36
N LEU A 140 4.37 -10.50 16.02
CA LEU A 140 4.92 -11.77 15.49
C LEU A 140 4.26 -12.14 14.16
N VAL A 141 2.93 -12.03 14.07
CA VAL A 141 2.18 -12.33 12.84
C VAL A 141 2.58 -11.38 11.71
N VAL A 142 2.64 -10.07 11.98
CA VAL A 142 3.03 -9.05 11.01
C VAL A 142 4.47 -9.28 10.52
N ASP A 143 5.40 -9.56 11.44
CA ASP A 143 6.81 -9.84 11.10
C ASP A 143 6.94 -11.12 10.26
N LEU A 144 6.18 -12.16 10.60
CA LEU A 144 6.13 -13.40 9.83
C LEU A 144 5.58 -13.18 8.43
N LEU A 145 4.48 -12.42 8.29
CA LEU A 145 3.88 -12.10 7.00
C LEU A 145 4.84 -11.33 6.10
N LEU A 146 5.49 -10.29 6.65
CA LEU A 146 6.48 -9.51 5.90
C LEU A 146 7.64 -10.35 5.39
N LYS A 147 8.10 -11.35 6.18
CA LYS A 147 9.22 -12.21 5.82
C LYS A 147 8.86 -13.34 4.86
N SER A 148 7.73 -14.01 5.09
CA SER A 148 7.37 -15.23 4.36
C SER A 148 6.49 -14.98 3.14
N ALA A 149 5.61 -13.98 3.20
CA ALA A 149 4.61 -13.70 2.16
C ALA A 149 4.71 -12.28 1.57
N GLY A 150 5.62 -11.47 2.10
CA GLY A 150 5.93 -10.14 1.57
C GLY A 150 4.90 -9.06 1.92
N PHE A 151 5.12 -7.85 1.36
CA PHE A 151 4.34 -6.66 1.67
C PHE A 151 2.85 -6.79 1.27
N ALA A 152 2.54 -7.52 0.19
CA ALA A 152 1.16 -7.72 -0.24
C ALA A 152 0.30 -8.45 0.81
N ALA A 153 0.84 -9.50 1.42
CA ALA A 153 0.13 -10.24 2.47
C ALA A 153 -0.03 -9.40 3.74
N PHE A 154 0.99 -8.62 4.10
CA PHE A 154 0.93 -7.64 5.17
C PHE A 154 -0.17 -6.59 4.91
N HIS A 155 -0.18 -5.98 3.71
CA HIS A 155 -1.16 -4.98 3.30
C HIS A 155 -2.59 -5.53 3.41
N GLU A 156 -2.82 -6.73 2.86
CA GLU A 156 -4.12 -7.39 2.92
C GLU A 156 -4.53 -7.73 4.37
N HIS A 157 -3.58 -8.15 5.20
CA HIS A 157 -3.82 -8.41 6.62
C HIS A 157 -4.34 -7.17 7.36
N VAL A 158 -3.71 -6.02 7.15
CA VAL A 158 -4.13 -4.76 7.79
C VAL A 158 -5.45 -4.26 7.18
N LYS A 159 -5.58 -4.28 5.85
CA LYS A 159 -6.75 -3.78 5.12
C LYS A 159 -8.02 -4.54 5.46
N SER A 160 -7.94 -5.86 5.49
CA SER A 160 -9.06 -6.76 5.78
C SER A 160 -9.29 -7.03 7.26
N TRP A 161 -8.59 -6.33 8.17
CA TRP A 161 -8.80 -6.52 9.60
C TRP A 161 -10.21 -6.08 10.01
N PRO A 162 -11.00 -6.96 10.65
CA PRO A 162 -12.39 -6.67 10.94
C PRO A 162 -12.51 -5.55 11.97
N LYS A 163 -13.45 -4.63 11.72
CA LYS A 163 -13.89 -3.66 12.72
C LYS A 163 -14.94 -4.34 13.61
N ALA A 164 -14.73 -4.35 14.92
CA ALA A 164 -15.75 -4.84 15.82
C ALA A 164 -16.99 -3.92 15.74
N ASN A 165 -18.15 -4.52 15.51
CA ASN A 165 -19.41 -3.79 15.50
C ASN A 165 -19.92 -3.64 16.95
N ARG A 166 -19.32 -2.73 17.72
CA ARG A 166 -19.61 -2.53 19.16
C ARG A 166 -20.41 -1.27 19.47
N GLY A 167 -21.28 -0.83 18.56
CA GLY A 167 -22.05 0.41 18.77
C GLY A 167 -21.19 1.67 18.70
N SER A 168 -21.73 2.81 19.11
CA SER A 168 -21.10 4.12 18.92
C SER A 168 -20.06 4.52 20.00
N VAL A 169 -19.81 3.71 21.02
CA VAL A 169 -18.89 4.04 22.12
C VAL A 169 -17.75 3.01 22.18
N PRO A 170 -16.48 3.41 21.94
CA PRO A 170 -15.34 2.56 22.21
C PRO A 170 -15.26 2.23 23.70
N ILE A 171 -15.14 0.95 24.06
CA ILE A 171 -15.03 0.51 25.45
C ILE A 171 -13.64 0.78 26.03
N VAL A 172 -12.64 0.90 25.16
CA VAL A 172 -11.23 1.07 25.54
C VAL A 172 -10.71 2.42 25.06
N ASP A 173 -10.03 3.13 25.95
CA ASP A 173 -9.31 4.36 25.60
C ASP A 173 -8.22 4.03 24.55
N VAL A 174 -8.18 4.79 23.48
CA VAL A 174 -7.16 4.70 22.43
C VAL A 174 -5.75 4.71 23.00
N ARG A 175 -5.51 5.46 24.07
CA ARG A 175 -4.22 5.54 24.79
C ARG A 175 -3.79 4.19 25.35
N VAL A 176 -4.70 3.43 25.95
CA VAL A 176 -4.39 2.11 26.53
C VAL A 176 -3.84 1.15 25.46
N ILE A 177 -4.44 1.17 24.27
CA ILE A 177 -3.96 0.36 23.14
C ILE A 177 -2.60 0.85 22.65
N CYS A 178 -2.42 2.17 22.47
CA CYS A 178 -1.13 2.73 22.04
C CYS A 178 0.00 2.38 23.03
N GLU A 179 -0.23 2.57 24.33
CA GLU A 179 0.73 2.21 25.39
C GLU A 179 1.01 0.70 25.42
N ALA A 180 0.00 -0.15 25.18
CA ALA A 180 0.20 -1.60 25.11
C ALA A 180 1.09 -1.99 23.93
N VAL A 181 0.90 -1.33 22.77
CA VAL A 181 1.77 -1.54 21.59
C VAL A 181 3.18 -1.02 21.87
N ASP A 182 3.33 0.12 22.53
CA ASP A 182 4.65 0.66 22.88
C ASP A 182 5.41 -0.27 23.83
N ARG A 183 4.75 -0.81 24.85
CA ARG A 183 5.32 -1.84 25.73
C ARG A 183 5.70 -3.09 24.94
N ALA A 184 4.83 -3.55 24.04
CA ALA A 184 5.08 -4.71 23.21
C ALA A 184 6.30 -4.50 22.28
N THR A 185 6.41 -3.33 21.64
CA THR A 185 7.54 -3.01 20.74
C THR A 185 8.86 -2.89 21.50
N THR A 186 8.84 -2.38 22.73
CA THR A 186 10.02 -2.30 23.61
C THR A 186 10.48 -3.69 24.06
N ALA A 187 9.56 -4.59 24.36
CA ALA A 187 9.85 -5.96 24.76
C ALA A 187 10.18 -6.90 23.59
N TYR A 188 9.90 -6.47 22.36
CA TYR A 188 10.10 -7.29 21.16
C TYR A 188 11.59 -7.42 20.83
N PRO A 189 12.12 -8.64 20.57
CA PRO A 189 13.57 -8.87 20.41
C PRO A 189 14.17 -8.25 19.15
N LYS A 190 13.36 -7.67 18.29
CA LYS A 190 13.77 -6.93 17.09
C LYS A 190 13.24 -5.50 17.18
N SER A 191 13.94 -4.55 16.57
CA SER A 191 13.42 -3.20 16.42
C SER A 191 12.18 -3.23 15.52
N ALA A 192 11.00 -3.12 16.13
CA ALA A 192 9.77 -2.92 15.38
C ALA A 192 9.78 -1.50 14.80
N VAL A 193 9.84 -1.40 13.46
CA VAL A 193 9.83 -0.11 12.77
C VAL A 193 8.40 0.46 12.69
N CYS A 194 8.30 1.71 12.27
CA CYS A 194 7.02 2.44 12.18
C CYS A 194 5.90 1.64 11.49
N LEU A 195 6.23 0.86 10.46
CA LEU A 195 5.28 0.05 9.70
C LEU A 195 4.59 -1.01 10.57
N GLN A 196 5.37 -1.86 11.27
CA GLN A 196 4.81 -2.91 12.14
C GLN A 196 4.03 -2.32 13.32
N ARG A 197 4.59 -1.29 13.97
CA ARG A 197 3.95 -0.59 15.10
C ARG A 197 2.60 -0.03 14.68
N SER A 198 2.51 0.66 13.56
CA SER A 198 1.28 1.27 13.07
C SER A 198 0.25 0.23 12.63
N ALA A 199 0.70 -0.86 11.98
CA ALA A 199 -0.19 -1.96 11.62
C ALA A 199 -0.84 -2.58 12.85
N VAL A 200 -0.05 -2.93 13.86
CA VAL A 200 -0.56 -3.53 15.10
C VAL A 200 -1.50 -2.57 15.82
N THR A 201 -1.14 -1.30 15.97
CA THR A 201 -2.01 -0.28 16.58
C THR A 201 -3.35 -0.19 15.87
N SER A 202 -3.34 -0.10 14.52
CA SER A 202 -4.57 -0.03 13.72
C SER A 202 -5.44 -1.28 13.90
N CYS A 203 -4.85 -2.47 13.85
CA CYS A 203 -5.56 -3.73 14.02
C CYS A 203 -6.21 -3.86 15.41
N LEU A 204 -5.48 -3.54 16.48
CA LEU A 204 -6.00 -3.63 17.85
C LEU A 204 -7.12 -2.62 18.09
N LEU A 205 -6.95 -1.37 17.65
CA LEU A 205 -7.98 -0.35 17.75
C LEU A 205 -9.27 -0.75 17.03
N ARG A 206 -9.16 -1.33 15.82
CA ARG A 206 -10.32 -1.84 15.08
C ARG A 206 -11.00 -3.00 15.80
N SER A 207 -10.25 -3.86 16.46
CA SER A 207 -10.82 -4.94 17.29
C SER A 207 -11.65 -4.40 18.45
N GLU A 208 -11.38 -3.19 18.92
CA GLU A 208 -12.13 -2.48 19.95
C GLU A 208 -13.24 -1.57 19.39
N GLY A 209 -13.49 -1.64 18.07
CA GLY A 209 -14.55 -0.86 17.42
C GLY A 209 -14.14 0.56 17.03
N VAL A 210 -12.87 0.95 17.24
CA VAL A 210 -12.36 2.26 16.87
C VAL A 210 -12.12 2.33 15.37
N ALA A 211 -12.59 3.40 14.70
CA ALA A 211 -12.34 3.64 13.28
C ALA A 211 -10.92 4.16 13.05
N ALA A 212 -9.93 3.28 13.23
CA ALA A 212 -8.53 3.59 13.04
C ALA A 212 -8.10 3.38 11.59
N GLN A 213 -7.35 4.33 11.03
CA GLN A 213 -6.74 4.26 9.71
C GLN A 213 -5.22 4.24 9.85
N MET A 214 -4.56 3.27 9.25
CA MET A 214 -3.11 3.30 9.10
C MET A 214 -2.77 4.11 7.85
N ILE A 215 -1.89 5.10 8.00
CA ILE A 215 -1.40 5.96 6.93
C ILE A 215 0.02 5.54 6.59
N ILE A 216 0.28 5.35 5.30
CA ILE A 216 1.64 5.18 4.75
C ILE A 216 1.93 6.39 3.90
N ALA A 217 3.00 7.10 4.20
CA ALA A 217 3.39 8.31 3.50
C ALA A 217 4.91 8.42 3.32
N CYS A 218 5.34 9.34 2.49
CA CYS A 218 6.76 9.62 2.31
C CYS A 218 7.06 11.11 2.25
N ARG A 219 8.33 11.43 2.46
CA ARG A 219 8.94 12.71 2.06
C ARG A 219 9.93 12.47 0.94
N LYS A 220 10.10 13.46 0.05
CA LYS A 220 10.94 13.31 -1.13
C LYS A 220 12.41 13.56 -0.86
N ILE A 221 12.72 14.59 -0.03
CA ILE A 221 14.10 15.06 0.19
C ILE A 221 14.38 15.22 1.68
N PRO A 222 15.31 14.43 2.26
CA PRO A 222 15.78 13.15 1.74
C PRO A 222 14.63 12.14 1.69
N PHE A 223 14.66 11.21 0.72
CA PHE A 223 13.59 10.23 0.59
C PHE A 223 13.50 9.34 1.83
N LYS A 224 12.33 9.34 2.47
CA LYS A 224 12.04 8.53 3.64
C LYS A 224 10.56 8.22 3.70
N ALA A 225 10.22 6.93 3.83
CA ALA A 225 8.85 6.50 4.10
C ALA A 225 8.59 6.39 5.60
N HIS A 226 7.33 6.60 5.97
CA HIS A 226 6.87 6.49 7.35
C HIS A 226 5.42 6.00 7.41
N ALA A 227 5.02 5.45 8.56
CA ALA A 227 3.67 5.01 8.79
C ALA A 227 3.20 5.43 10.20
N TRP A 228 1.93 5.85 10.29
CA TRP A 228 1.28 6.19 11.56
C TRP A 228 -0.20 5.80 11.51
N VAL A 229 -0.91 5.99 12.62
CA VAL A 229 -2.34 5.71 12.74
C VAL A 229 -3.10 6.98 13.07
N GLU A 230 -4.21 7.18 12.38
CA GLU A 230 -5.17 8.25 12.63
C GLU A 230 -6.51 7.68 13.11
N VAL A 231 -7.11 8.38 14.08
CA VAL A 231 -8.49 8.17 14.54
C VAL A 231 -9.21 9.51 14.45
N ASN A 232 -10.28 9.56 13.67
CA ASN A 232 -11.02 10.79 13.39
C ASN A 232 -10.12 11.95 12.91
N GLY A 233 -9.15 11.63 12.04
CA GLY A 233 -8.19 12.59 11.49
C GLY A 233 -7.09 13.06 12.46
N LYS A 234 -7.01 12.50 13.66
CA LYS A 234 -5.96 12.81 14.64
C LYS A 234 -4.95 11.68 14.73
N VAL A 235 -3.68 12.01 14.70
CA VAL A 235 -2.57 11.07 14.90
C VAL A 235 -2.60 10.55 16.34
N VAL A 236 -2.52 9.24 16.53
CA VAL A 236 -2.65 8.60 17.85
C VAL A 236 -1.40 7.86 18.31
N ASN A 237 -0.52 7.42 17.41
CA ASN A 237 0.67 6.63 17.75
C ASN A 237 1.99 7.28 17.33
N ASP A 238 1.96 8.56 16.98
CA ASP A 238 3.13 9.31 16.54
C ASP A 238 3.01 10.79 16.92
N ASN A 239 3.99 11.60 16.49
CA ASN A 239 3.95 13.05 16.66
C ASN A 239 2.72 13.63 15.92
N PRO A 240 1.89 14.48 16.55
CA PRO A 240 0.73 15.11 15.90
C PRO A 240 1.05 15.88 14.62
N LYS A 241 2.31 16.32 14.46
CA LYS A 241 2.78 17.06 13.26
C LYS A 241 3.45 16.16 12.21
N VAL A 242 3.34 14.82 12.31
CA VAL A 242 3.99 13.89 11.38
C VAL A 242 3.62 14.16 9.91
N HIS A 243 2.37 14.54 9.64
CA HIS A 243 1.90 14.86 8.29
C HIS A 243 2.56 16.09 7.66
N THR A 244 3.12 17.02 8.45
CA THR A 244 3.89 18.14 7.89
C THR A 244 5.27 17.70 7.40
N ALA A 245 5.84 16.64 7.99
CA ALA A 245 7.13 16.09 7.58
C ALA A 245 7.00 15.05 6.45
N TYR A 246 5.84 14.39 6.34
CA TYR A 246 5.56 13.35 5.35
C TYR A 246 4.30 13.72 4.55
N ALA A 247 4.47 14.71 3.65
CA ALA A 247 3.34 15.34 2.95
C ALA A 247 2.74 14.47 1.81
N VAL A 248 3.47 13.45 1.33
CA VAL A 248 3.00 12.60 0.22
C VAL A 248 2.39 11.33 0.79
N VAL A 249 1.06 11.33 0.92
CA VAL A 249 0.31 10.12 1.36
C VAL A 249 0.25 9.14 0.21
N LEU A 250 0.70 7.90 0.46
CA LEU A 250 0.73 6.80 -0.50
C LEU A 250 -0.48 5.89 -0.35
N GLU A 251 -0.90 5.60 0.87
CA GLU A 251 -1.98 4.66 1.15
C GLU A 251 -2.68 4.99 2.48
N ARG A 252 -3.98 4.70 2.53
CA ARG A 252 -4.81 4.74 3.74
C ARG A 252 -5.48 3.38 3.93
N LEU A 253 -5.01 2.63 4.90
CA LEU A 253 -5.48 1.27 5.23
C LEU A 253 -6.43 1.29 6.41
#